data_94a1e51e902e8c2ca22a0382a06b1166
#
_entry.id   94a1e51e902e8c2ca22a0382a06b1166
#
_cell.length_a   1.000
_cell.length_b   1.000
_cell.length_c   1.000
_cell.angle_alpha   90.00
_cell.angle_beta   90.00
_cell.angle_gamma   90.00
#
_symmetry.space_group_name_H-M   'P 1'
#
loop_
_entity.id
_entity.type
_entity.pdbx_description
1 polymer ?
#
loop_
_entity_poly.entity_id
_entity_poly.type
_entity_poly.pdbx_seq_one_letter_code
_entity_poly.pdbx_strand_id
1 'polypeptide(L)'
;MAVGTKMKKHEGPPTVLLVEDTEDNRFMMRRLLEMTGYRVVEAMNGEEAVKLAKAEEPQLILMDLSLPVIDGLAATRLIRKLPHFELTPIIAVSAHDTSDFQSEAIAAGCNSYVTKPIDFNELEQLIGQLLQQ
;
A
#
# COMPACT_ATOMS: atom_id res chain seq x y z
N MET A 1 19.32 4.52 24.56
CA MET A 1 19.61 4.38 23.13
C MET A 1 18.45 4.89 22.31
N ALA A 2 18.70 5.91 21.55
CA ALA A 2 17.67 6.49 20.69
C ALA A 2 17.19 5.48 19.66
N VAL A 3 18.07 4.61 19.21
CA VAL A 3 17.74 3.60 18.23
C VAL A 3 16.67 2.67 18.76
N GLY A 4 16.76 2.25 20.03
CA GLY A 4 15.78 1.36 20.62
C GLY A 4 14.40 1.98 20.66
N THR A 5 14.31 3.25 21.00
CA THR A 5 13.04 3.94 21.07
C THR A 5 12.37 3.98 19.70
N LYS A 6 13.15 4.29 18.66
CA LYS A 6 12.62 4.40 17.33
C LYS A 6 12.12 3.05 16.81
N MET A 7 12.79 1.98 17.16
CA MET A 7 12.41 0.66 16.70
C MET A 7 11.15 0.15 17.37
N LYS A 8 10.82 0.61 18.55
CA LYS A 8 9.63 0.17 19.24
C LYS A 8 8.36 0.47 18.47
N LYS A 9 8.37 1.51 17.68
CA LYS A 9 7.22 1.89 16.87
C LYS A 9 6.82 0.76 15.91
N HIS A 10 7.77 -0.08 15.54
CA HIS A 10 7.54 -1.14 14.58
C HIS A 10 7.62 -2.52 15.17
N GLU A 11 7.50 -2.60 16.50
CA GLU A 11 7.41 -3.90 17.15
C GLU A 11 6.07 -4.53 16.83
N GLY A 12 6.05 -5.83 16.68
CA GLY A 12 4.85 -6.54 16.29
C GLY A 12 4.75 -6.63 14.79
N PRO A 13 3.62 -7.11 14.27
CA PRO A 13 3.46 -7.32 12.83
C PRO A 13 3.49 -5.99 12.08
N PRO A 14 4.08 -6.00 10.88
CA PRO A 14 4.02 -4.80 10.04
C PRO A 14 2.60 -4.45 9.68
N THR A 15 2.33 -3.16 9.57
CA THR A 15 1.02 -2.65 9.19
C THR A 15 0.99 -2.35 7.70
N VAL A 16 0.00 -2.93 7.02
CA VAL A 16 -0.24 -2.70 5.60
C VAL A 16 -1.51 -1.87 5.48
N LEU A 17 -1.42 -0.76 4.76
CA LEU A 17 -2.61 0.02 4.39
C LEU A 17 -3.13 -0.52 3.08
N LEU A 18 -4.34 -1.05 3.11
CA LEU A 18 -4.99 -1.65 1.95
C LEU A 18 -6.03 -0.68 1.42
N VAL A 19 -5.84 -0.19 0.21
CA VAL A 19 -6.73 0.78 -0.41
C VAL A 19 -7.45 0.10 -1.56
N GLU A 20 -8.74 -0.16 -1.38
CA GLU A 20 -9.55 -0.92 -2.33
C GLU A 20 -11.01 -0.50 -2.14
N ASP A 21 -11.68 -0.08 -3.20
CA ASP A 21 -13.05 0.43 -3.08
C ASP A 21 -14.12 -0.67 -3.07
N THR A 22 -13.83 -1.85 -3.62
CA THR A 22 -14.78 -2.94 -3.67
C THR A 22 -14.74 -3.71 -2.36
N GLU A 23 -15.90 -3.78 -1.68
CA GLU A 23 -15.95 -4.39 -0.36
C GLU A 23 -15.51 -5.84 -0.35
N ASP A 24 -15.99 -6.64 -1.31
CA ASP A 24 -15.63 -8.05 -1.35
C ASP A 24 -14.14 -8.26 -1.58
N ASN A 25 -13.55 -7.48 -2.49
CA ASN A 25 -12.12 -7.59 -2.76
C ASN A 25 -11.31 -7.15 -1.54
N ARG A 26 -11.75 -6.08 -0.89
CA ARG A 26 -11.07 -5.57 0.29
C ARG A 26 -11.11 -6.59 1.42
N PHE A 27 -12.28 -7.19 1.64
CA PHE A 27 -12.43 -8.21 2.69
C PHE A 27 -11.51 -9.40 2.43
N MET A 28 -11.53 -9.92 1.20
CA MET A 28 -10.71 -11.08 0.85
C MET A 28 -9.24 -10.79 1.00
N MET A 29 -8.79 -9.65 0.49
CA MET A 29 -7.38 -9.29 0.55
C MET A 29 -6.93 -9.09 1.99
N ARG A 30 -7.77 -8.44 2.80
CA ARG A 30 -7.45 -8.25 4.21
C ARG A 30 -7.25 -9.58 4.91
N ARG A 31 -8.16 -10.53 4.67
CA ARG A 31 -8.05 -11.85 5.30
C ARG A 31 -6.76 -12.55 4.92
N LEU A 32 -6.41 -12.50 3.64
CA LEU A 32 -5.18 -13.13 3.17
C LEU A 32 -3.95 -12.49 3.80
N LEU A 33 -3.93 -11.18 3.89
CA LEU A 33 -2.80 -10.48 4.50
C LEU A 33 -2.70 -10.77 5.99
N GLU A 34 -3.82 -10.80 6.69
CA GLU A 34 -3.83 -11.11 8.12
C GLU A 34 -3.34 -12.53 8.38
N MET A 35 -3.75 -13.47 7.52
CA MET A 35 -3.31 -14.85 7.65
C MET A 35 -1.80 -15.00 7.45
N THR A 36 -1.21 -14.09 6.70
CA THR A 36 0.23 -14.06 6.48
C THR A 36 0.98 -13.40 7.63
N GLY A 37 0.26 -12.74 8.55
CA GLY A 37 0.85 -12.15 9.73
C GLY A 37 0.91 -10.64 9.73
N TYR A 38 0.29 -9.97 8.77
CA TYR A 38 0.29 -8.51 8.73
C TYR A 38 -0.91 -7.93 9.46
N ARG A 39 -0.71 -6.75 10.03
CA ARG A 39 -1.80 -5.95 10.55
C ARG A 39 -2.33 -5.11 9.38
N VAL A 40 -3.65 -5.07 9.20
CA VAL A 40 -4.22 -4.41 8.03
C VAL A 40 -5.11 -3.25 8.44
N VAL A 41 -4.90 -2.10 7.80
CA VAL A 41 -5.76 -0.94 7.91
C VAL A 41 -6.39 -0.73 6.54
N GLU A 42 -7.70 -0.49 6.50
CA GLU A 42 -8.44 -0.44 5.23
C GLU A 42 -8.86 0.97 4.89
N ALA A 43 -8.75 1.32 3.61
CA ALA A 43 -9.28 2.56 3.07
C ALA A 43 -10.11 2.23 1.83
N MET A 44 -11.24 2.92 1.66
CA MET A 44 -12.17 2.68 0.56
C MET A 44 -11.97 3.63 -0.63
N ASN A 45 -11.19 4.67 -0.46
CA ASN A 45 -10.94 5.63 -1.52
C ASN A 45 -9.62 6.36 -1.24
N GLY A 46 -9.23 7.21 -2.19
CA GLY A 46 -7.95 7.90 -2.09
C GLY A 46 -7.87 8.90 -0.95
N GLU A 47 -8.97 9.55 -0.65
CA GLU A 47 -8.98 10.51 0.46
C GLU A 47 -8.76 9.82 1.80
N GLU A 48 -9.47 8.71 2.02
CA GLU A 48 -9.24 7.91 3.22
C GLU A 48 -7.82 7.38 3.28
N ALA A 49 -7.27 7.00 2.11
CA ALA A 49 -5.91 6.47 2.08
C ALA A 49 -4.91 7.50 2.60
N VAL A 50 -5.04 8.75 2.17
CA VAL A 50 -4.14 9.81 2.64
C VAL A 50 -4.30 10.02 4.14
N LYS A 51 -5.54 10.08 4.63
CA LYS A 51 -5.80 10.28 6.05
C LYS A 51 -5.24 9.15 6.90
N LEU A 52 -5.47 7.91 6.47
CA LEU A 52 -5.03 6.75 7.23
C LEU A 52 -3.53 6.54 7.16
N ALA A 53 -2.91 6.88 6.02
CA ALA A 53 -1.46 6.84 5.94
C ALA A 53 -0.86 7.74 7.00
N LYS A 54 -1.38 8.96 7.11
CA LYS A 54 -0.89 9.93 8.08
C LYS A 54 -1.13 9.48 9.52
N ALA A 55 -2.30 8.90 9.79
CA ALA A 55 -2.68 8.52 11.14
C ALA A 55 -2.02 7.24 11.61
N GLU A 56 -1.91 6.24 10.73
CA GLU A 56 -1.50 4.90 11.13
C GLU A 56 -0.04 4.60 10.81
N GLU A 57 0.59 5.38 9.97
CA GLU A 57 2.00 5.22 9.59
C GLU A 57 2.32 3.78 9.16
N PRO A 58 1.65 3.28 8.12
CA PRO A 58 1.89 1.91 7.69
C PRO A 58 3.28 1.71 7.12
N GLN A 59 3.78 0.49 7.21
CA GLN A 59 5.08 0.14 6.64
C GLN A 59 4.99 -0.14 5.15
N LEU A 60 3.79 -0.38 4.63
CA LEU A 60 3.61 -0.64 3.21
C LEU A 60 2.18 -0.28 2.82
N ILE A 61 1.99 0.16 1.59
CA ILE A 61 0.68 0.55 1.08
C ILE A 61 0.38 -0.23 -0.20
N LEU A 62 -0.79 -0.90 -0.22
CA LEU A 62 -1.33 -1.50 -1.44
C LEU A 62 -2.36 -0.53 -1.98
N MET A 63 -2.09 0.05 -3.15
CA MET A 63 -2.89 1.14 -3.69
C MET A 63 -3.59 0.73 -4.97
N ASP A 64 -4.90 0.55 -4.92
CA ASP A 64 -5.69 0.38 -6.14
C ASP A 64 -5.67 1.70 -6.91
N LEU A 65 -5.39 1.63 -8.19
CA LEU A 65 -5.32 2.85 -9.01
C LEU A 65 -6.69 3.31 -9.48
N SER A 66 -7.69 2.44 -9.48
CA SER A 66 -9.05 2.77 -9.94
C SER A 66 -9.94 3.04 -8.74
N LEU A 67 -9.79 4.22 -8.14
CA LEU A 67 -10.53 4.58 -6.93
C LEU A 67 -11.49 5.72 -7.20
N PRO A 68 -12.61 5.78 -6.45
CA PRO A 68 -13.49 6.95 -6.52
C PRO A 68 -12.90 8.13 -5.74
N VAL A 69 -13.45 9.31 -5.94
CA VAL A 69 -13.13 10.58 -5.28
C VAL A 69 -11.75 11.07 -5.70
N ILE A 70 -10.68 10.47 -5.17
CA ILE A 70 -9.31 10.75 -5.56
C ILE A 70 -8.73 9.42 -6.01
N ASP A 71 -8.28 9.35 -7.27
CA ASP A 71 -7.75 8.09 -7.79
C ASP A 71 -6.41 7.73 -7.13
N GLY A 72 -5.97 6.50 -7.37
CA GLY A 72 -4.79 5.98 -6.70
C GLY A 72 -3.50 6.71 -7.04
N LEU A 73 -3.38 7.23 -8.26
CA LEU A 73 -2.18 7.99 -8.63
C LEU A 73 -2.13 9.30 -7.87
N ALA A 74 -3.26 10.01 -7.80
CA ALA A 74 -3.33 11.27 -7.06
C ALA A 74 -3.07 11.04 -5.57
N ALA A 75 -3.66 9.96 -5.01
CA ALA A 75 -3.43 9.63 -3.61
C ALA A 75 -1.96 9.32 -3.34
N THR A 76 -1.32 8.59 -4.26
CA THR A 76 0.11 8.28 -4.12
C THR A 76 0.94 9.54 -4.09
N ARG A 77 0.66 10.49 -4.98
CA ARG A 77 1.41 11.75 -5.00
C ARG A 77 1.24 12.52 -3.69
N LEU A 78 0.02 12.54 -3.16
CA LEU A 78 -0.24 13.23 -1.91
C LEU A 78 0.47 12.56 -0.74
N ILE A 79 0.46 11.23 -0.70
CA ILE A 79 1.13 10.49 0.37
C ILE A 79 2.64 10.74 0.31
N ARG A 80 3.22 10.79 -0.88
CA ARG A 80 4.66 11.04 -1.01
C ARG A 80 5.07 12.41 -0.49
N LYS A 81 4.14 13.36 -0.43
CA LYS A 81 4.42 14.69 0.10
C LYS A 81 4.31 14.77 1.62
N LEU A 82 3.76 13.74 2.25
CA LEU A 82 3.67 13.72 3.71
C LEU A 82 5.06 13.47 4.32
N PRO A 83 5.34 14.06 5.49
CA PRO A 83 6.60 13.79 6.17
C PRO A 83 6.76 12.30 6.46
N HIS A 84 7.95 11.79 6.26
CA HIS A 84 8.34 10.41 6.60
C HIS A 84 7.80 9.35 5.65
N PHE A 85 7.22 9.74 4.49
CA PHE A 85 6.69 8.78 3.54
C PHE A 85 7.55 8.64 2.28
N GLU A 86 8.72 9.21 2.25
CA GLU A 86 9.58 9.15 1.05
C GLU A 86 9.98 7.72 0.71
N LEU A 87 10.18 6.88 1.72
CA LEU A 87 10.67 5.51 1.51
C LEU A 87 9.64 4.43 1.78
N THR A 88 8.43 4.78 2.18
CA THR A 88 7.40 3.78 2.43
C THR A 88 7.05 3.08 1.11
N PRO A 89 7.17 1.75 1.04
CA PRO A 89 6.83 1.05 -0.20
C PRO A 89 5.35 1.20 -0.54
N ILE A 90 5.08 1.52 -1.79
CA ILE A 90 3.72 1.60 -2.32
C ILE A 90 3.65 0.69 -3.53
N ILE A 91 2.75 -0.29 -3.49
CA ILE A 91 2.51 -1.22 -4.58
C ILE A 91 1.22 -0.80 -5.26
N ALA A 92 1.31 -0.45 -6.54
CA ALA A 92 0.13 -0.11 -7.33
C ALA A 92 -0.56 -1.39 -7.78
N VAL A 93 -1.89 -1.42 -7.71
CA VAL A 93 -2.70 -2.54 -8.17
C VAL A 93 -3.66 -2.01 -9.23
N SER A 94 -3.71 -2.64 -10.38
CA SER A 94 -4.53 -2.14 -11.48
C SER A 94 -5.01 -3.27 -12.38
N ALA A 95 -6.15 -3.06 -13.04
CA ALA A 95 -6.64 -3.97 -14.06
C ALA A 95 -5.91 -3.79 -15.39
N HIS A 96 -5.11 -2.73 -15.51
CA HIS A 96 -4.40 -2.43 -16.75
C HIS A 96 -2.93 -2.81 -16.61
N ASP A 97 -2.37 -3.43 -17.65
CA ASP A 97 -0.97 -3.84 -17.61
C ASP A 97 -0.15 -3.29 -18.76
N THR A 98 -0.56 -2.14 -19.31
CA THR A 98 0.23 -1.50 -20.35
C THR A 98 1.42 -0.78 -19.74
N SER A 99 2.47 -0.60 -20.56
CA SER A 99 3.66 0.10 -20.08
C SER A 99 3.34 1.54 -19.70
N ASP A 100 2.35 2.16 -20.35
CA ASP A 100 1.96 3.54 -20.02
C ASP A 100 1.42 3.63 -18.60
N PHE A 101 0.54 2.71 -18.21
CA PHE A 101 0.01 2.70 -16.84
C PHE A 101 1.09 2.42 -15.82
N GLN A 102 2.00 1.50 -16.12
CA GLN A 102 3.10 1.20 -15.23
C GLN A 102 4.02 2.41 -15.06
N SER A 103 4.32 3.09 -16.16
CA SER A 103 5.16 4.29 -16.12
C SER A 103 4.52 5.39 -15.29
N GLU A 104 3.20 5.58 -15.43
CA GLU A 104 2.49 6.58 -14.64
C GLU A 104 2.53 6.27 -13.15
N ALA A 105 2.38 4.98 -12.80
CA ALA A 105 2.42 4.58 -11.40
C ALA A 105 3.79 4.86 -10.80
N ILE A 106 4.84 4.49 -11.50
CA ILE A 106 6.20 4.72 -11.03
C ILE A 106 6.47 6.22 -10.93
N ALA A 107 6.04 6.99 -11.92
CA ALA A 107 6.23 8.45 -11.91
C ALA A 107 5.49 9.10 -10.74
N ALA A 108 4.35 8.54 -10.34
CA ALA A 108 3.59 9.06 -9.20
C ALA A 108 4.25 8.71 -7.86
N GLY A 109 5.15 7.74 -7.84
CA GLY A 109 5.88 7.37 -6.63
C GLY A 109 5.70 5.94 -6.17
N CYS A 110 5.04 5.08 -6.97
CA CYS A 110 4.88 3.67 -6.62
C CYS A 110 6.20 2.93 -6.83
N ASN A 111 6.46 1.97 -5.96
CA ASN A 111 7.68 1.15 -6.03
C ASN A 111 7.51 -0.05 -6.93
N SER A 112 6.29 -0.56 -7.02
CA SER A 112 6.00 -1.77 -7.79
C SER A 112 4.58 -1.69 -8.34
N TYR A 113 4.30 -2.57 -9.28
CA TYR A 113 3.03 -2.58 -9.99
C TYR A 113 2.56 -4.03 -10.13
N VAL A 114 1.31 -4.28 -9.75
CA VAL A 114 0.71 -5.61 -9.82
C VAL A 114 -0.58 -5.51 -10.62
N THR A 115 -0.80 -6.42 -11.55
CA THR A 115 -2.03 -6.42 -12.35
C THR A 115 -3.05 -7.38 -11.77
N LYS A 116 -4.32 -7.04 -11.95
CA LYS A 116 -5.43 -7.92 -11.56
C LYS A 116 -5.69 -8.92 -12.67
N PRO A 117 -6.09 -10.15 -12.35
CA PRO A 117 -6.32 -10.68 -11.02
C PRO A 117 -5.00 -10.92 -10.29
N ILE A 118 -4.99 -10.64 -9.00
CA ILE A 118 -3.79 -10.71 -8.20
C ILE A 118 -3.44 -12.16 -7.89
N ASP A 119 -2.19 -12.55 -8.18
CA ASP A 119 -1.64 -13.80 -7.67
C ASP A 119 -1.12 -13.51 -6.27
N PHE A 120 -1.80 -14.02 -5.25
CA PHE A 120 -1.46 -13.66 -3.88
C PHE A 120 -0.06 -14.15 -3.48
N ASN A 121 0.37 -15.29 -4.01
CA ASN A 121 1.70 -15.78 -3.67
C ASN A 121 2.78 -14.83 -4.18
N GLU A 122 2.62 -14.32 -5.39
CA GLU A 122 3.56 -13.33 -5.93
C GLU A 122 3.52 -12.03 -5.13
N LEU A 123 2.31 -11.60 -4.77
CA LEU A 123 2.16 -10.38 -3.98
C LEU A 123 2.82 -10.54 -2.63
N GLU A 124 2.62 -11.67 -1.98
CA GLU A 124 3.22 -11.93 -0.67
C GLU A 124 4.74 -11.86 -0.74
N GLN A 125 5.33 -12.46 -1.77
CA GLN A 125 6.77 -12.41 -1.95
C GLN A 125 7.25 -10.98 -2.16
N LEU A 126 6.53 -10.22 -2.96
CA LEU A 126 6.89 -8.84 -3.22
C LEU A 126 6.82 -8.00 -1.95
N ILE A 127 5.76 -8.17 -1.16
CA ILE A 127 5.64 -7.46 0.11
C ILE A 127 6.82 -7.79 1.01
N GLY A 128 7.15 -9.08 1.12
CA GLY A 128 8.28 -9.50 1.94
C GLY A 128 9.58 -8.85 1.51
N GLN A 129 9.83 -8.80 0.22
CA GLN A 129 11.05 -8.18 -0.31
C GLN A 129 11.10 -6.69 0.03
N LEU A 130 9.98 -5.99 -0.15
CA LEU A 130 9.96 -4.55 0.09
C LEU A 130 10.08 -4.21 1.56
N LEU A 131 9.53 -5.05 2.44
CA LEU A 131 9.60 -4.78 3.87
C LEU A 131 10.95 -5.11 4.48
N GLN A 132 11.79 -5.87 3.77
CA GLN A 132 13.11 -6.21 4.28
C GLN A 132 14.13 -5.10 4.06
N GLN A 133 13.77 -4.08 3.37
CA GLN A 133 14.71 -2.99 3.03
C GLN A 133 14.73 -1.87 4.06
#